data_cfcdb244b54515e6f9547754fab0cc66
#
_entry.id   cfcdb244b54515e6f9547754fab0cc66
#
_cell.length_a   1.000
_cell.length_b   1.000
_cell.length_c   1.000
_cell.angle_alpha   90.00
_cell.angle_beta   90.00
_cell.angle_gamma   90.00
#
_symmetry.space_group_name_H-M   'P 1'
#
loop_
_entity.id
_entity.type
_entity.pdbx_description
1 polymer ?
#
loop_
_entity_poly.entity_id
_entity_poly.type
_entity_poly.pdbx_seq_one_letter_code
_entity_poly.pdbx_strand_id
1 'polypeptide(L)'
;MTLLTRRALASIVLLAIAGFAQPVRLTPQPQKSRTFYALADPQVPPSLREPPAALPIGDTTAMASASDGAIWYGTAQGLVRVDGKADPRDRCQYFAGHRYLPDDGVQQLVPDLSSGMWVRTRTGVSHIELRSMTLEDKTEIFENRIRQRHDRHGLVAPSNLVTAGDPATNQTRDDDNDGLWTSMYAAAECFRYAVTKSPEALARARRSTEAVLFLEEVAGKRGFPARSYIGKGEPLPRDGQWHWTPDGRYYWKGDTSSDEIVGHLFLYGVAADLLPDQALKKRIAETTTRIVDHILDHGYYLIDVTGKPTTWGRWSQDYFRQNPPDSPLNSLELLSFLKTAAHITGNQRYEKEYRNVAIELGYAQIATRYLDIRGEINYSDEELAMLAFYGLFRYEKDEDRLNRFYRPALDAWWANIVREHSPLWMCIYATGEPRAKLNFDTAARTLYRMPIDTIDWTVKNSHRQDVVFDQEVDRFEHRQAKTLLPRDELPVAKWNSNPFVVDGGNDGRSEDDGAAFLLPYWMGRYHKFLLGK
;
A
#
# COMPACT_ATOMS: atom_id res chain seq x y z
N MET A 1 -25.94 27.66 -47.37
CA MET A 1 -25.69 28.04 -45.97
C MET A 1 -25.97 26.81 -45.13
N THR A 2 -24.90 26.22 -44.61
CA THR A 2 -24.82 25.65 -43.30
C THR A 2 -24.23 24.25 -43.21
N LEU A 3 -22.93 24.15 -43.38
CA LEU A 3 -22.15 22.97 -42.95
C LEU A 3 -20.85 23.35 -42.19
N LEU A 4 -20.68 24.63 -41.84
CA LEU A 4 -19.46 25.16 -41.20
C LEU A 4 -19.60 25.42 -39.70
N THR A 5 -20.81 25.31 -39.12
CA THR A 5 -21.06 25.64 -37.70
C THR A 5 -21.03 24.43 -36.74
N ARG A 6 -20.95 23.20 -37.25
CA ARG A 6 -20.88 21.99 -36.37
C ARG A 6 -19.48 21.48 -36.07
N ARG A 7 -18.42 21.97 -36.73
CA ARG A 7 -17.04 21.58 -36.44
C ARG A 7 -16.33 22.46 -35.40
N ALA A 8 -16.84 23.66 -35.16
CA ALA A 8 -16.25 24.59 -34.19
C ALA A 8 -16.63 24.29 -32.72
N LEU A 9 -17.81 23.68 -32.47
CA LEU A 9 -18.22 23.33 -31.12
C LEU A 9 -17.57 22.03 -30.57
N ALA A 10 -17.14 21.12 -31.45
CA ALA A 10 -16.46 19.89 -31.02
C ALA A 10 -15.00 20.12 -30.58
N SER A 11 -14.38 21.20 -31.06
CA SER A 11 -12.99 21.53 -30.70
C SER A 11 -12.85 22.33 -29.39
N ILE A 12 -13.93 22.98 -28.94
CA ILE A 12 -13.90 23.74 -27.69
C ILE A 12 -14.18 22.86 -26.45
N VAL A 13 -14.90 21.75 -26.62
CA VAL A 13 -15.18 20.82 -25.51
C VAL A 13 -13.97 19.93 -25.20
N LEU A 14 -13.03 19.74 -26.14
CA LEU A 14 -11.79 18.97 -25.89
C LEU A 14 -10.68 19.78 -25.20
N LEU A 15 -10.77 21.12 -25.17
CA LEU A 15 -9.78 21.98 -24.51
C LEU A 15 -10.12 22.28 -23.04
N ALA A 16 -11.32 21.93 -22.58
CA ALA A 16 -11.74 22.16 -21.19
C ALA A 16 -11.48 20.99 -20.24
N ILE A 17 -10.98 19.83 -20.75
CA ILE A 17 -10.67 18.64 -19.94
C ILE A 17 -9.17 18.50 -19.63
N ALA A 18 -8.33 19.39 -20.15
CA ALA A 18 -6.87 19.33 -19.98
C ALA A 18 -6.40 20.22 -18.83
N GLY A 19 -6.84 19.96 -17.57
CA GLY A 19 -6.50 20.97 -16.59
C GLY A 19 -6.10 20.57 -15.18
N PHE A 20 -6.20 19.33 -14.71
CA PHE A 20 -6.24 19.18 -13.26
C PHE A 20 -5.24 18.21 -12.65
N ALA A 21 -5.05 17.02 -13.14
CA ALA A 21 -3.92 16.18 -12.77
C ALA A 21 -2.95 16.10 -13.97
N GLN A 22 -1.67 16.37 -13.76
CA GLN A 22 -0.68 16.21 -14.80
C GLN A 22 -0.22 14.74 -14.85
N PRO A 23 -0.69 13.95 -15.84
CA PRO A 23 -0.24 12.58 -15.96
C PRO A 23 1.25 12.55 -16.29
N VAL A 24 1.98 11.61 -15.70
CA VAL A 24 3.39 11.40 -16.00
C VAL A 24 3.55 10.26 -17.00
N ARG A 25 4.43 10.46 -17.98
CA ARG A 25 4.86 9.39 -18.88
C ARG A 25 5.92 8.55 -18.17
N LEU A 26 5.62 7.28 -18.00
CA LEU A 26 6.55 6.34 -17.39
C LEU A 26 7.69 6.00 -18.35
N THR A 27 8.90 5.95 -17.82
CA THR A 27 10.09 5.51 -18.53
C THR A 27 10.85 4.52 -17.64
N PRO A 28 11.58 3.55 -18.23
CA PRO A 28 12.41 2.64 -17.45
C PRO A 28 13.38 3.40 -16.55
N GLN A 29 13.46 2.99 -15.28
CA GLN A 29 14.38 3.57 -14.32
C GLN A 29 15.25 2.49 -13.68
N PRO A 30 16.49 2.81 -13.26
CA PRO A 30 17.35 1.88 -12.55
C PRO A 30 16.67 1.36 -11.27
N GLN A 31 16.66 0.05 -11.09
CA GLN A 31 16.20 -0.61 -9.86
C GLN A 31 17.39 -1.26 -9.17
N LYS A 32 17.35 -1.29 -7.83
CA LYS A 32 18.44 -1.82 -7.02
C LYS A 32 18.25 -3.32 -6.78
N SER A 33 19.31 -4.08 -6.97
CA SER A 33 19.41 -5.48 -6.56
C SER A 33 20.79 -5.77 -6.01
N ARG A 34 20.95 -6.87 -5.30
CA ARG A 34 22.24 -7.32 -4.78
C ARG A 34 22.35 -8.84 -4.79
N THR A 35 23.59 -9.31 -4.81
CA THR A 35 23.93 -10.71 -4.52
C THR A 35 25.11 -10.71 -3.55
N PHE A 36 25.02 -11.53 -2.51
CA PHE A 36 26.11 -11.71 -1.56
C PHE A 36 26.97 -12.89 -1.96
N TYR A 37 28.28 -12.70 -1.84
CA TYR A 37 29.26 -13.73 -2.10
C TYR A 37 30.18 -13.92 -0.89
N ALA A 38 30.56 -15.15 -0.59
CA ALA A 38 31.66 -15.41 0.33
C ALA A 38 32.99 -14.92 -0.31
N LEU A 39 33.95 -14.50 0.50
CA LEU A 39 35.25 -13.99 0.00
C LEU A 39 35.99 -15.00 -0.91
N ALA A 40 35.82 -16.31 -0.65
CA ALA A 40 36.45 -17.38 -1.44
C ALA A 40 35.65 -17.75 -2.71
N ASP A 41 34.50 -17.14 -2.96
CA ASP A 41 33.68 -17.46 -4.13
C ASP A 41 34.43 -17.12 -5.43
N PRO A 42 34.48 -18.03 -6.42
CA PRO A 42 35.17 -17.80 -7.69
C PRO A 42 34.66 -16.60 -8.49
N GLN A 43 33.43 -16.17 -8.30
CA GLN A 43 32.83 -15.01 -8.97
C GLN A 43 33.33 -13.67 -8.39
N VAL A 44 33.86 -13.67 -7.16
CA VAL A 44 34.42 -12.46 -6.53
C VAL A 44 35.70 -12.08 -7.24
N PRO A 45 35.86 -10.82 -7.71
CA PRO A 45 37.10 -10.35 -8.32
C PRO A 45 38.32 -10.64 -7.45
N PRO A 46 39.44 -11.12 -8.01
CA PRO A 46 40.64 -11.45 -7.22
C PRO A 46 41.14 -10.32 -6.33
N SER A 47 41.02 -9.07 -6.80
CA SER A 47 41.40 -7.85 -6.05
C SER A 47 40.59 -7.62 -4.77
N LEU A 48 39.43 -8.26 -4.63
CA LEU A 48 38.58 -8.18 -3.43
C LEU A 48 38.79 -9.34 -2.46
N ARG A 49 39.53 -10.38 -2.84
CA ARG A 49 39.77 -11.55 -1.98
C ARG A 49 40.77 -11.29 -0.87
N GLU A 50 41.66 -10.30 -1.08
CA GLU A 50 42.63 -9.90 -0.08
C GLU A 50 42.22 -8.63 0.67
N PRO A 51 42.60 -8.45 1.95
CA PRO A 51 42.33 -7.24 2.69
C PRO A 51 42.94 -6.01 2.00
N PRO A 52 42.21 -4.90 1.85
CA PRO A 52 42.78 -3.67 1.31
C PRO A 52 43.81 -3.07 2.29
N ALA A 53 44.76 -2.31 1.77
CA ALA A 53 45.61 -1.46 2.61
C ALA A 53 44.74 -0.45 3.36
N ALA A 54 45.06 -0.17 4.62
CA ALA A 54 44.37 0.85 5.40
C ALA A 54 44.51 2.22 4.72
N LEU A 55 43.39 2.84 4.37
CA LEU A 55 43.39 4.21 3.82
C LEU A 55 43.16 5.21 4.97
N PRO A 56 44.09 6.14 5.22
CA PRO A 56 43.92 7.16 6.26
C PRO A 56 43.17 8.38 5.74
N ILE A 57 41.95 8.20 5.19
CA ILE A 57 41.22 9.30 4.54
C ILE A 57 39.88 9.48 5.24
N GLY A 58 39.83 10.32 6.26
CA GLY A 58 38.63 10.81 6.92
C GLY A 58 37.57 9.70 7.15
N ASP A 59 36.29 10.02 6.97
CA ASP A 59 35.18 9.06 7.12
C ASP A 59 34.97 8.16 5.88
N THR A 60 35.61 8.49 4.74
CA THR A 60 35.56 7.70 3.51
C THR A 60 36.67 6.63 3.56
N THR A 61 36.26 5.37 3.51
CA THR A 61 37.15 4.21 3.55
C THR A 61 37.56 3.72 2.16
N ALA A 62 36.74 3.95 1.14
CA ALA A 62 37.00 3.58 -0.25
C ALA A 62 36.25 4.51 -1.21
N MET A 63 36.79 4.66 -2.43
CA MET A 63 36.12 5.43 -3.50
C MET A 63 36.39 4.77 -4.85
N ALA A 64 35.37 4.75 -5.73
CA ALA A 64 35.48 4.28 -7.09
C ALA A 64 34.51 5.03 -8.02
N SER A 65 34.88 5.15 -9.31
CA SER A 65 33.99 5.69 -10.35
C SER A 65 33.39 4.55 -11.16
N ALA A 66 32.07 4.54 -11.32
CA ALA A 66 31.38 3.59 -12.19
C ALA A 66 31.42 4.02 -13.66
N SER A 67 31.07 3.12 -14.57
CA SER A 67 31.11 3.35 -16.03
C SER A 67 30.13 4.44 -16.49
N ASP A 68 29.04 4.69 -15.76
CA ASP A 68 28.07 5.77 -16.02
C ASP A 68 28.56 7.16 -15.56
N GLY A 69 29.71 7.20 -14.87
CA GLY A 69 30.33 8.41 -14.34
C GLY A 69 29.89 8.77 -12.92
N ALA A 70 29.04 7.97 -12.28
CA ALA A 70 28.73 8.13 -10.86
C ALA A 70 29.93 7.75 -9.99
N ILE A 71 30.06 8.42 -8.85
CA ILE A 71 31.12 8.16 -7.87
C ILE A 71 30.49 7.44 -6.67
N TRP A 72 31.13 6.36 -6.27
CA TRP A 72 30.75 5.56 -5.12
C TRP A 72 31.74 5.77 -3.98
N TYR A 73 31.19 6.02 -2.79
CA TYR A 73 31.95 6.27 -1.57
C TYR A 73 31.62 5.20 -0.54
N GLY A 74 32.57 4.40 -0.16
CA GLY A 74 32.47 3.48 0.97
C GLY A 74 32.76 4.21 2.28
N THR A 75 32.03 3.88 3.33
CA THR A 75 32.20 4.42 4.68
C THR A 75 32.17 3.28 5.72
N ALA A 76 32.38 3.62 6.99
CA ALA A 76 32.18 2.66 8.09
C ALA A 76 30.68 2.34 8.36
N GLN A 77 29.77 3.09 7.75
CA GLN A 77 28.32 3.05 8.03
C GLN A 77 27.49 2.88 6.76
N GLY A 78 28.06 2.32 5.70
CA GLY A 78 27.38 2.06 4.44
C GLY A 78 28.08 2.64 3.24
N LEU A 79 27.35 2.68 2.13
CA LEU A 79 27.85 3.04 0.81
C LEU A 79 26.98 4.16 0.24
N VAL A 80 27.59 5.16 -0.38
CA VAL A 80 26.89 6.28 -1.03
C VAL A 80 27.26 6.32 -2.51
N ARG A 81 26.26 6.34 -3.39
CA ARG A 81 26.42 6.62 -4.83
C ARG A 81 26.00 8.06 -5.11
N VAL A 82 26.88 8.83 -5.75
CA VAL A 82 26.62 10.20 -6.18
C VAL A 82 26.66 10.28 -7.69
N ASP A 83 25.52 10.61 -8.30
CA ASP A 83 25.37 10.79 -9.74
C ASP A 83 25.11 12.27 -10.04
N GLY A 84 26.13 12.97 -10.51
CA GLY A 84 26.04 14.40 -10.84
C GLY A 84 25.08 14.73 -12.01
N LYS A 85 24.70 13.72 -12.81
CA LYS A 85 23.80 13.87 -13.97
C LYS A 85 22.34 13.59 -13.62
N ALA A 86 22.08 12.92 -12.48
CA ALA A 86 20.73 12.58 -12.04
C ALA A 86 19.97 13.83 -11.59
N ASP A 87 18.61 13.71 -11.53
CA ASP A 87 17.77 14.70 -10.89
C ASP A 87 18.30 15.01 -9.47
N PRO A 88 18.30 16.27 -9.03
CA PRO A 88 18.79 16.61 -7.68
C PRO A 88 18.23 15.76 -6.54
N ARG A 89 16.99 15.29 -6.67
CA ARG A 89 16.31 14.42 -5.69
C ARG A 89 16.86 12.99 -5.65
N ASP A 90 17.49 12.52 -6.74
CA ASP A 90 18.04 11.16 -6.90
C ASP A 90 19.57 11.16 -7.00
N ARG A 91 20.21 12.35 -6.86
CA ARG A 91 21.64 12.52 -7.03
C ARG A 91 22.46 11.71 -6.03
N CYS A 92 21.98 11.64 -4.78
CA CYS A 92 22.60 10.83 -3.73
C CYS A 92 21.71 9.62 -3.43
N GLN A 93 22.31 8.44 -3.39
CA GLN A 93 21.66 7.18 -3.05
C GLN A 93 22.47 6.49 -1.96
N TYR A 94 21.80 6.09 -0.89
CA TYR A 94 22.42 5.41 0.25
C TYR A 94 22.09 3.93 0.23
N PHE A 95 23.11 3.10 0.54
CA PHE A 95 23.01 1.65 0.59
C PHE A 95 23.58 1.18 1.92
N ALA A 96 22.75 0.60 2.77
CA ALA A 96 23.15 0.07 4.06
C ALA A 96 22.27 -1.11 4.47
N GLY A 97 22.70 -1.83 5.49
CA GLY A 97 22.03 -3.01 6.02
C GLY A 97 22.04 -4.19 5.07
N HIS A 98 21.49 -5.31 5.53
CA HIS A 98 21.50 -6.58 4.79
C HIS A 98 20.68 -6.55 3.49
N ARG A 99 19.87 -5.53 3.26
CA ARG A 99 19.27 -5.34 1.93
C ARG A 99 20.31 -5.13 0.85
N TYR A 100 21.47 -4.57 1.18
CA TYR A 100 22.52 -4.23 0.20
C TYR A 100 23.90 -4.74 0.56
N LEU A 101 24.25 -4.83 1.82
CA LEU A 101 25.61 -5.13 2.28
C LEU A 101 25.61 -6.26 3.32
N PRO A 102 26.65 -7.13 3.33
CA PRO A 102 26.84 -8.12 4.40
C PRO A 102 27.05 -7.48 5.78
N ASP A 103 27.69 -6.32 5.83
CA ASP A 103 27.79 -5.36 6.94
C ASP A 103 28.13 -3.98 6.40
N ASP A 104 27.86 -2.93 7.20
CA ASP A 104 28.00 -1.55 6.74
C ASP A 104 29.45 -1.03 6.67
N GLY A 105 30.42 -1.78 7.16
CA GLY A 105 31.82 -1.37 7.15
C GLY A 105 32.51 -1.62 5.81
N VAL A 106 32.32 -0.72 4.84
CA VAL A 106 32.91 -0.83 3.50
C VAL A 106 34.42 -0.67 3.56
N GLN A 107 35.14 -1.57 2.90
CA GLN A 107 36.57 -1.59 2.87
C GLN A 107 37.17 -1.33 1.48
N GLN A 108 36.51 -1.83 0.43
CA GLN A 108 37.04 -1.72 -0.94
C GLN A 108 35.85 -1.71 -1.95
N LEU A 109 36.03 -0.98 -3.03
CA LEU A 109 35.11 -0.87 -4.15
C LEU A 109 35.81 -1.24 -5.45
N VAL A 110 35.16 -2.06 -6.27
CA VAL A 110 35.59 -2.37 -7.64
C VAL A 110 34.38 -2.20 -8.57
N PRO A 111 34.44 -1.28 -9.55
CA PRO A 111 33.33 -1.11 -10.50
C PRO A 111 33.20 -2.38 -11.36
N ASP A 112 31.95 -2.72 -11.71
CA ASP A 112 31.72 -3.75 -12.72
C ASP A 112 31.76 -3.15 -14.14
N LEU A 113 31.50 -3.97 -15.16
CA LEU A 113 31.50 -3.54 -16.56
C LEU A 113 30.23 -2.72 -16.93
N SER A 114 29.26 -2.66 -16.01
CA SER A 114 28.04 -1.87 -16.13
C SER A 114 28.10 -0.64 -15.19
N SER A 115 26.98 -0.16 -14.70
CA SER A 115 26.92 0.92 -13.70
C SER A 115 26.93 0.42 -12.25
N GLY A 116 27.11 -0.89 -12.03
CA GLY A 116 27.13 -1.53 -10.72
C GLY A 116 28.47 -1.44 -10.00
N MET A 117 28.52 -2.05 -8.81
CA MET A 117 29.69 -2.00 -7.93
C MET A 117 29.86 -3.30 -7.14
N TRP A 118 31.07 -3.85 -7.15
CA TRP A 118 31.50 -4.85 -6.20
C TRP A 118 31.97 -4.15 -4.92
N VAL A 119 31.40 -4.55 -3.80
CA VAL A 119 31.63 -3.90 -2.51
C VAL A 119 32.15 -4.93 -1.52
N ARG A 120 33.40 -4.78 -1.07
CA ARG A 120 33.94 -5.55 0.02
C ARG A 120 33.61 -4.87 1.35
N THR A 121 33.08 -5.62 2.28
CA THR A 121 32.88 -5.23 3.67
C THR A 121 33.75 -6.09 4.59
N ARG A 122 33.66 -5.94 5.91
CA ARG A 122 34.41 -6.73 6.87
C ARG A 122 34.07 -8.21 6.84
N THR A 123 32.76 -8.55 6.60
CA THR A 123 32.26 -9.91 6.71
C THR A 123 31.99 -10.59 5.38
N GLY A 124 32.03 -9.86 4.27
CA GLY A 124 31.73 -10.45 2.96
C GLY A 124 31.86 -9.48 1.80
N VAL A 125 31.30 -9.90 0.66
CA VAL A 125 31.29 -9.11 -0.58
C VAL A 125 29.88 -9.02 -1.10
N SER A 126 29.45 -7.83 -1.53
CA SER A 126 28.22 -7.58 -2.26
C SER A 126 28.51 -7.17 -3.70
N HIS A 127 27.73 -7.68 -4.65
CA HIS A 127 27.66 -7.13 -6.00
C HIS A 127 26.34 -6.39 -6.15
N ILE A 128 26.39 -5.08 -6.25
CA ILE A 128 25.23 -4.20 -6.46
C ILE A 128 25.11 -3.93 -7.94
N GLU A 129 23.98 -4.32 -8.54
CA GLU A 129 23.67 -4.10 -9.95
C GLU A 129 22.55 -3.06 -10.08
N LEU A 130 22.68 -2.16 -11.05
CA LEU A 130 21.64 -1.21 -11.45
C LEU A 130 21.07 -1.65 -12.80
N ARG A 131 19.92 -2.30 -12.79
CA ARG A 131 19.24 -2.78 -14.00
C ARG A 131 18.09 -1.86 -14.34
N SER A 132 18.08 -1.33 -15.56
CA SER A 132 16.94 -0.58 -16.07
C SER A 132 15.74 -1.50 -16.23
N MET A 133 14.60 -1.13 -15.63
CA MET A 133 13.36 -1.87 -15.76
C MET A 133 12.17 -0.92 -15.76
N THR A 134 11.07 -1.34 -16.40
CA THR A 134 9.80 -0.63 -16.33
C THR A 134 9.10 -0.91 -15.00
N LEU A 135 8.15 -0.07 -14.61
CA LEU A 135 7.29 -0.39 -13.47
C LEU A 135 6.40 -1.62 -13.75
N GLU A 136 6.06 -1.87 -15.02
CA GLU A 136 5.33 -3.08 -15.41
C GLU A 136 6.18 -4.35 -15.21
N ASP A 137 7.47 -4.35 -15.58
CA ASP A 137 8.37 -5.47 -15.28
C ASP A 137 8.49 -5.71 -13.77
N LYS A 138 8.47 -4.63 -12.99
CA LYS A 138 8.51 -4.71 -11.53
C LYS A 138 7.25 -5.36 -10.97
N THR A 139 6.07 -5.14 -11.58
CA THR A 139 4.84 -5.85 -11.15
C THR A 139 4.99 -7.34 -11.26
N GLU A 140 5.62 -7.85 -12.32
CA GLU A 140 5.80 -9.29 -12.52
C GLU A 140 6.65 -9.94 -11.42
N ILE A 141 7.62 -9.21 -10.87
CA ILE A 141 8.42 -9.68 -9.73
C ILE A 141 7.53 -9.88 -8.50
N PHE A 142 6.70 -8.89 -8.15
CA PHE A 142 5.81 -8.97 -7.00
C PHE A 142 4.69 -10.00 -7.20
N GLU A 143 4.11 -10.07 -8.40
CA GLU A 143 3.10 -11.07 -8.74
C GLU A 143 3.62 -12.51 -8.62
N ASN A 144 4.85 -12.76 -9.09
CA ASN A 144 5.49 -14.06 -8.95
C ASN A 144 5.75 -14.41 -7.48
N ARG A 145 6.16 -13.43 -6.68
CA ARG A 145 6.38 -13.57 -5.25
C ARG A 145 5.09 -13.94 -4.52
N ILE A 146 4.01 -13.19 -4.75
CA ILE A 146 2.70 -13.46 -4.14
C ILE A 146 2.28 -14.89 -4.42
N ARG A 147 2.33 -15.31 -5.68
CA ARG A 147 1.95 -16.66 -6.09
C ARG A 147 2.78 -17.76 -5.42
N GLN A 148 4.06 -17.51 -5.22
CA GLN A 148 4.98 -18.52 -4.69
C GLN A 148 4.95 -18.62 -3.17
N ARG A 149 4.75 -17.49 -2.47
CA ARG A 149 5.05 -17.39 -1.04
C ARG A 149 4.01 -16.67 -0.18
N HIS A 150 3.00 -16.02 -0.78
CA HIS A 150 2.04 -15.20 -0.04
C HIS A 150 0.57 -15.57 -0.29
N ASP A 151 0.27 -16.45 -1.26
CA ASP A 151 -1.10 -16.95 -1.48
C ASP A 151 -1.44 -18.02 -0.42
N ARG A 152 -2.30 -17.68 0.51
CA ARG A 152 -2.86 -18.58 1.52
C ARG A 152 -4.37 -18.72 1.28
N HIS A 153 -4.78 -19.79 0.61
CA HIS A 153 -6.18 -20.04 0.24
C HIS A 153 -6.84 -18.95 -0.63
N GLY A 154 -6.04 -18.15 -1.36
CA GLY A 154 -6.51 -16.98 -2.12
C GLY A 154 -6.45 -15.68 -1.34
N LEU A 155 -6.23 -15.72 -0.02
CA LEU A 155 -5.84 -14.55 0.77
C LEU A 155 -4.36 -14.26 0.52
N VAL A 156 -4.01 -12.97 0.43
CA VAL A 156 -2.63 -12.51 0.38
C VAL A 156 -2.18 -12.22 1.80
N ALA A 157 -1.24 -13.02 2.28
CA ALA A 157 -0.84 -13.07 3.67
C ALA A 157 0.66 -12.79 3.84
N PRO A 158 1.09 -12.25 4.99
CA PRO A 158 2.50 -12.09 5.30
C PRO A 158 3.22 -13.44 5.36
N SER A 159 4.52 -13.42 5.09
CA SER A 159 5.37 -14.60 5.14
C SER A 159 6.48 -14.41 6.17
N ASN A 160 6.56 -15.33 7.14
CA ASN A 160 7.71 -15.45 8.03
C ASN A 160 8.82 -16.25 7.34
N LEU A 161 10.07 -15.89 7.59
CA LEU A 161 11.24 -16.63 7.14
C LEU A 161 11.86 -17.35 8.35
N VAL A 162 11.87 -18.69 8.32
CA VAL A 162 12.45 -19.51 9.41
C VAL A 162 13.95 -19.25 9.51
N THR A 163 14.62 -19.24 8.38
CA THR A 163 16.00 -18.75 8.26
C THR A 163 15.98 -17.31 7.79
N ALA A 164 16.53 -16.40 8.58
CA ALA A 164 16.55 -14.99 8.26
C ALA A 164 17.15 -14.74 6.86
N GLY A 165 16.42 -14.02 6.02
CA GLY A 165 16.83 -13.67 4.66
C GLY A 165 16.75 -14.78 3.63
N ASP A 166 16.25 -15.97 3.99
CA ASP A 166 16.08 -17.08 3.04
C ASP A 166 14.60 -17.31 2.69
N PRO A 167 14.13 -16.81 1.52
CA PRO A 167 12.75 -16.98 1.07
C PRO A 167 12.34 -18.46 0.83
N ALA A 168 13.29 -19.39 0.67
CA ALA A 168 12.97 -20.81 0.52
C ALA A 168 12.43 -21.40 1.82
N THR A 169 12.65 -20.74 2.96
CA THR A 169 12.17 -21.16 4.27
C THR A 169 10.87 -20.47 4.70
N ASN A 170 10.16 -19.87 3.75
CA ASN A 170 8.93 -19.11 4.02
C ASN A 170 7.82 -19.97 4.63
N GLN A 171 7.07 -19.35 5.53
CA GLN A 171 5.85 -19.88 6.11
C GLN A 171 4.81 -18.75 6.10
N THR A 172 3.76 -18.89 5.27
CA THR A 172 2.62 -18.00 5.34
C THR A 172 1.88 -18.15 6.66
N ARG A 173 1.36 -17.07 7.17
CA ARG A 173 0.56 -17.05 8.41
C ARG A 173 -0.68 -16.19 8.22
N ASP A 174 -1.62 -16.26 9.15
CA ASP A 174 -2.69 -15.29 9.27
C ASP A 174 -2.15 -13.90 9.59
N ASP A 175 -2.91 -12.90 9.19
CA ASP A 175 -2.73 -11.52 9.62
C ASP A 175 -3.92 -11.08 10.47
N ASP A 176 -3.77 -9.93 11.09
CA ASP A 176 -4.85 -9.37 11.90
C ASP A 176 -6.05 -8.94 11.04
N ASN A 177 -5.79 -8.53 9.79
CA ASN A 177 -6.78 -8.06 8.82
C ASN A 177 -6.54 -8.65 7.41
N ASP A 178 -6.57 -9.99 7.28
CA ASP A 178 -6.35 -10.67 5.99
C ASP A 178 -7.33 -10.19 4.91
N GLY A 179 -8.58 -9.87 5.28
CA GLY A 179 -9.57 -9.38 4.35
C GLY A 179 -9.24 -7.98 3.80
N LEU A 180 -8.75 -7.05 4.63
CA LEU A 180 -8.30 -5.72 4.16
C LEU A 180 -7.14 -5.86 3.16
N TRP A 181 -6.07 -6.54 3.55
CA TRP A 181 -4.87 -6.67 2.71
C TRP A 181 -5.14 -7.40 1.41
N THR A 182 -5.90 -8.50 1.48
CA THR A 182 -6.32 -9.24 0.29
C THR A 182 -7.22 -8.39 -0.61
N SER A 183 -8.11 -7.59 -0.03
CA SER A 183 -8.98 -6.68 -0.79
C SER A 183 -8.17 -5.65 -1.59
N MET A 184 -7.09 -5.11 -1.03
CA MET A 184 -6.21 -4.18 -1.73
C MET A 184 -5.48 -4.86 -2.90
N TYR A 185 -4.97 -6.08 -2.70
CA TYR A 185 -4.38 -6.86 -3.78
C TYR A 185 -5.39 -7.24 -4.86
N ALA A 186 -6.56 -7.75 -4.48
CA ALA A 186 -7.59 -8.13 -5.43
C ALA A 186 -8.09 -6.93 -6.25
N ALA A 187 -8.19 -5.75 -5.64
CA ALA A 187 -8.50 -4.51 -6.35
C ALA A 187 -7.39 -4.12 -7.33
N ALA A 188 -6.11 -4.31 -6.97
CA ALA A 188 -5.00 -4.13 -7.91
C ALA A 188 -5.16 -5.01 -9.15
N GLU A 189 -5.50 -6.29 -8.97
CA GLU A 189 -5.75 -7.22 -10.08
C GLU A 189 -7.01 -6.86 -10.90
N CYS A 190 -8.04 -6.32 -10.27
CA CYS A 190 -9.19 -5.77 -10.99
C CYS A 190 -8.79 -4.59 -11.90
N PHE A 191 -7.97 -3.65 -11.40
CA PHE A 191 -7.43 -2.55 -12.20
C PHE A 191 -6.48 -3.05 -13.29
N ARG A 192 -5.61 -4.02 -12.98
CA ARG A 192 -4.74 -4.68 -13.96
C ARG A 192 -5.55 -5.27 -15.09
N TYR A 193 -6.60 -6.03 -14.77
CA TYR A 193 -7.51 -6.57 -15.78
C TYR A 193 -8.19 -5.47 -16.59
N ALA A 194 -8.66 -4.42 -15.95
CA ALA A 194 -9.32 -3.31 -16.65
C ALA A 194 -8.38 -2.64 -17.68
N VAL A 195 -7.09 -2.52 -17.35
CA VAL A 195 -6.05 -1.92 -18.21
C VAL A 195 -5.58 -2.88 -19.30
N THR A 196 -5.28 -4.14 -18.95
CA THR A 196 -4.54 -5.08 -19.83
C THR A 196 -5.43 -6.08 -20.52
N LYS A 197 -6.63 -6.36 -19.98
CA LYS A 197 -7.51 -7.47 -20.37
C LYS A 197 -6.85 -8.85 -20.23
N SER A 198 -5.80 -8.96 -19.41
CA SER A 198 -5.09 -10.22 -19.16
C SER A 198 -6.01 -11.26 -18.51
N PRO A 199 -6.13 -12.47 -19.09
CA PRO A 199 -6.86 -13.57 -18.45
C PRO A 199 -6.28 -13.96 -17.09
N GLU A 200 -4.97 -13.81 -16.91
CA GLU A 200 -4.28 -14.09 -15.64
C GLU A 200 -4.70 -13.10 -14.56
N ALA A 201 -4.72 -11.80 -14.87
CA ALA A 201 -5.21 -10.77 -13.94
C ALA A 201 -6.67 -11.05 -13.54
N LEU A 202 -7.52 -11.44 -14.51
CA LEU A 202 -8.91 -11.82 -14.22
C LEU A 202 -9.00 -13.02 -13.26
N ALA A 203 -8.19 -14.06 -13.52
CA ALA A 203 -8.18 -15.26 -12.68
C ALA A 203 -7.74 -14.96 -11.23
N ARG A 204 -6.71 -14.11 -11.06
CA ARG A 204 -6.21 -13.69 -9.75
C ARG A 204 -7.21 -12.80 -9.02
N ALA A 205 -7.75 -11.77 -9.69
CA ALA A 205 -8.80 -10.92 -9.15
C ALA A 205 -9.99 -11.74 -8.65
N ARG A 206 -10.45 -12.71 -9.45
CA ARG A 206 -11.52 -13.63 -9.08
C ARG A 206 -11.15 -14.46 -7.86
N ARG A 207 -9.99 -15.14 -7.86
CA ARG A 207 -9.55 -16.01 -6.77
C ARG A 207 -9.51 -15.27 -5.43
N SER A 208 -8.88 -14.11 -5.38
CA SER A 208 -8.77 -13.35 -4.13
C SER A 208 -10.10 -12.70 -3.74
N THR A 209 -10.94 -12.27 -4.70
CA THR A 209 -12.31 -11.81 -4.38
C THR A 209 -13.15 -12.94 -3.79
N GLU A 210 -13.06 -14.17 -4.30
CA GLU A 210 -13.76 -15.34 -3.76
C GLU A 210 -13.26 -15.68 -2.34
N ALA A 211 -11.95 -15.52 -2.06
CA ALA A 211 -11.40 -15.70 -0.72
C ALA A 211 -11.91 -14.66 0.28
N VAL A 212 -12.04 -13.39 -0.12
CA VAL A 212 -12.62 -12.33 0.71
C VAL A 212 -14.13 -12.57 0.95
N LEU A 213 -14.87 -13.04 -0.05
CA LEU A 213 -16.27 -13.43 0.13
C LEU A 213 -16.39 -14.60 1.13
N PHE A 214 -15.46 -15.54 1.11
CA PHE A 214 -15.46 -16.69 2.02
C PHE A 214 -15.26 -16.29 3.49
N LEU A 215 -14.65 -15.14 3.78
CA LEU A 215 -14.53 -14.64 5.16
C LEU A 215 -15.89 -14.42 5.84
N GLU A 216 -16.92 -14.00 5.09
CA GLU A 216 -18.28 -13.91 5.64
C GLU A 216 -18.95 -15.29 5.76
N GLU A 217 -18.70 -16.17 4.80
CA GLU A 217 -19.27 -17.52 4.79
C GLU A 217 -18.69 -18.39 5.94
N VAL A 218 -17.36 -18.32 6.18
CA VAL A 218 -16.67 -19.15 7.18
C VAL A 218 -17.07 -18.80 8.62
N ALA A 219 -17.41 -17.55 8.90
CA ALA A 219 -17.87 -17.12 10.22
C ALA A 219 -19.23 -17.74 10.60
N GLY A 220 -20.01 -18.19 9.61
CA GLY A 220 -21.32 -18.81 9.83
C GLY A 220 -22.38 -17.89 10.43
N LYS A 221 -22.06 -16.62 10.63
CA LYS A 221 -22.98 -15.59 11.10
C LYS A 221 -23.28 -14.61 9.96
N ARG A 222 -24.55 -14.55 9.57
CA ARG A 222 -25.01 -13.72 8.46
C ARG A 222 -24.53 -12.26 8.60
N GLY A 223 -23.76 -11.80 7.61
CA GLY A 223 -23.29 -10.44 7.51
C GLY A 223 -22.12 -10.08 8.45
N PHE A 224 -21.50 -11.07 9.04
CA PHE A 224 -20.34 -10.92 9.91
C PHE A 224 -19.11 -11.61 9.29
N PRO A 225 -18.21 -10.89 8.61
CA PRO A 225 -17.00 -11.50 8.06
C PRO A 225 -15.97 -11.80 9.16
N ALA A 226 -15.24 -12.90 9.02
CA ALA A 226 -14.04 -13.18 9.82
C ALA A 226 -12.90 -12.25 9.43
N ARG A 227 -11.98 -11.97 10.36
CA ARG A 227 -10.72 -11.24 10.06
C ARG A 227 -9.73 -12.10 9.28
N SER A 228 -9.70 -13.39 9.60
CA SER A 228 -8.85 -14.40 8.99
C SER A 228 -9.42 -15.78 9.22
N TYR A 229 -8.90 -16.79 8.53
CA TYR A 229 -9.17 -18.20 8.84
C TYR A 229 -7.97 -19.07 8.49
N ILE A 230 -7.89 -20.24 9.14
CA ILE A 230 -6.96 -21.32 8.84
C ILE A 230 -7.71 -22.63 8.63
N GLY A 231 -7.15 -23.51 7.83
CA GLY A 231 -7.65 -24.86 7.62
C GLY A 231 -7.30 -25.82 8.77
N LYS A 232 -8.04 -26.90 8.89
CA LYS A 232 -7.73 -27.96 9.84
C LYS A 232 -6.34 -28.55 9.54
N GLY A 233 -5.48 -28.58 10.55
CA GLY A 233 -4.11 -29.11 10.46
C GLY A 233 -3.05 -28.04 10.22
N GLU A 234 -3.43 -26.81 9.95
CA GLU A 234 -2.51 -25.68 9.96
C GLU A 234 -2.12 -25.28 11.39
N PRO A 235 -0.96 -24.60 11.58
CA PRO A 235 -0.55 -24.14 12.91
C PRO A 235 -1.61 -23.22 13.53
N LEU A 236 -1.96 -23.50 14.79
CA LEU A 236 -2.95 -22.68 15.49
C LEU A 236 -2.34 -21.34 15.89
N PRO A 237 -3.04 -20.22 15.59
CA PRO A 237 -2.63 -18.89 16.04
C PRO A 237 -2.67 -18.77 17.57
N ARG A 238 -1.90 -17.81 18.10
CA ARG A 238 -1.80 -17.58 19.56
C ARG A 238 -2.44 -16.26 20.00
N ASP A 239 -2.92 -15.46 19.08
CA ASP A 239 -3.47 -14.14 19.29
C ASP A 239 -4.94 -14.04 18.85
N GLY A 240 -5.69 -13.10 19.39
CA GLY A 240 -7.06 -12.79 18.97
C GLY A 240 -8.12 -13.77 19.50
N GLN A 241 -9.33 -13.63 18.99
CA GLN A 241 -10.50 -14.43 19.33
C GLN A 241 -10.80 -15.40 18.19
N TRP A 242 -10.61 -16.70 18.41
CA TRP A 242 -10.74 -17.69 17.38
C TRP A 242 -11.87 -18.69 17.66
N HIS A 243 -12.58 -19.10 16.59
CA HIS A 243 -13.74 -19.97 16.65
C HIS A 243 -13.64 -21.08 15.62
N TRP A 244 -13.99 -22.31 16.00
CA TRP A 244 -14.13 -23.42 15.07
C TRP A 244 -15.45 -23.32 14.30
N THR A 245 -15.42 -23.64 12.98
CA THR A 245 -16.66 -23.93 12.25
C THR A 245 -17.34 -25.17 12.83
N PRO A 246 -18.70 -25.29 12.76
CA PRO A 246 -19.41 -26.44 13.32
C PRO A 246 -18.95 -27.80 12.79
N ASP A 247 -18.46 -27.84 11.54
CA ASP A 247 -17.91 -29.05 10.91
C ASP A 247 -16.44 -29.32 11.24
N GLY A 248 -15.80 -28.42 12.00
CA GLY A 248 -14.40 -28.54 12.42
C GLY A 248 -13.37 -28.47 11.28
N ARG A 249 -13.75 -27.94 10.10
CA ARG A 249 -12.84 -27.82 8.96
C ARG A 249 -11.98 -26.57 9.02
N TYR A 250 -12.49 -25.49 9.58
CA TYR A 250 -11.82 -24.19 9.65
C TYR A 250 -11.82 -23.63 11.06
N TYR A 251 -10.80 -22.84 11.36
CA TYR A 251 -10.68 -22.05 12.58
C TYR A 251 -10.53 -20.59 12.14
N TRP A 252 -11.46 -19.72 12.52
CA TRP A 252 -11.58 -18.36 12.02
C TRP A 252 -11.50 -17.33 13.14
N LYS A 253 -10.95 -16.15 12.80
CA LYS A 253 -10.69 -15.04 13.73
C LYS A 253 -11.89 -14.10 13.79
N GLY A 254 -12.41 -13.89 14.99
CA GLY A 254 -13.52 -12.98 15.33
C GLY A 254 -13.05 -11.59 15.72
N ASP A 255 -13.89 -10.87 16.48
CA ASP A 255 -13.69 -9.45 16.85
C ASP A 255 -13.32 -8.57 15.63
N THR A 256 -14.08 -8.74 14.57
CA THR A 256 -13.84 -8.12 13.27
C THR A 256 -13.87 -6.60 13.36
N SER A 257 -12.84 -5.97 12.78
CA SER A 257 -12.67 -4.50 12.82
C SER A 257 -13.36 -3.78 11.67
N SER A 258 -13.43 -2.45 11.77
CA SER A 258 -13.82 -1.58 10.66
C SER A 258 -12.90 -1.73 9.45
N ASP A 259 -11.60 -2.04 9.66
CA ASP A 259 -10.61 -2.30 8.61
C ASP A 259 -11.10 -3.37 7.62
N GLU A 260 -11.62 -4.48 8.14
CA GLU A 260 -12.18 -5.55 7.31
C GLU A 260 -13.34 -5.03 6.46
N ILE A 261 -14.28 -4.29 7.06
CA ILE A 261 -15.46 -3.80 6.35
C ILE A 261 -15.07 -2.78 5.28
N VAL A 262 -14.12 -1.88 5.57
CA VAL A 262 -13.58 -0.93 4.58
C VAL A 262 -12.95 -1.68 3.42
N GLY A 263 -12.07 -2.66 3.70
CA GLY A 263 -11.43 -3.48 2.67
C GLY A 263 -12.46 -4.20 1.79
N HIS A 264 -13.42 -4.89 2.41
CA HIS A 264 -14.47 -5.63 1.71
C HIS A 264 -15.28 -4.71 0.78
N LEU A 265 -15.78 -3.58 1.29
CA LEU A 265 -16.64 -2.68 0.48
C LEU A 265 -15.83 -1.95 -0.60
N PHE A 266 -14.56 -1.60 -0.34
CA PHE A 266 -13.67 -1.08 -1.36
C PHE A 266 -13.50 -2.08 -2.53
N LEU A 267 -13.12 -3.33 -2.22
CA LEU A 267 -12.95 -4.37 -3.23
C LEU A 267 -14.25 -4.66 -3.97
N TYR A 268 -15.36 -4.83 -3.23
CA TYR A 268 -16.64 -5.20 -3.83
C TYR A 268 -17.13 -4.17 -4.84
N GLY A 269 -16.95 -2.87 -4.54
CA GLY A 269 -17.23 -1.80 -5.50
C GLY A 269 -16.38 -1.89 -6.75
N VAL A 270 -15.06 -2.06 -6.58
CA VAL A 270 -14.11 -2.16 -7.69
C VAL A 270 -14.37 -3.42 -8.54
N ALA A 271 -14.55 -4.57 -7.91
CA ALA A 271 -14.78 -5.85 -8.59
C ALA A 271 -16.12 -5.88 -9.33
N ALA A 272 -17.20 -5.37 -8.72
CA ALA A 272 -18.50 -5.26 -9.36
C ALA A 272 -18.47 -4.40 -10.63
N ASP A 273 -17.69 -3.32 -10.61
CA ASP A 273 -17.57 -2.43 -11.77
C ASP A 273 -16.69 -3.01 -12.89
N LEU A 274 -15.56 -3.65 -12.53
CA LEU A 274 -14.49 -3.94 -13.48
C LEU A 274 -14.45 -5.38 -14.00
N LEU A 275 -14.94 -6.35 -13.21
CA LEU A 275 -14.91 -7.75 -13.63
C LEU A 275 -16.13 -8.12 -14.49
N PRO A 276 -15.99 -9.00 -15.48
CA PRO A 276 -17.10 -9.38 -16.36
C PRO A 276 -18.00 -10.48 -15.78
N ASP A 277 -17.59 -11.19 -14.73
CA ASP A 277 -18.23 -12.39 -14.18
C ASP A 277 -19.55 -12.06 -13.46
N GLN A 278 -20.68 -12.39 -14.09
CA GLN A 278 -22.01 -12.09 -13.53
C GLN A 278 -22.33 -12.93 -12.28
N ALA A 279 -21.83 -14.16 -12.18
CA ALA A 279 -22.05 -15.02 -11.02
C ALA A 279 -21.31 -14.44 -9.80
N LEU A 280 -20.07 -14.00 -9.99
CA LEU A 280 -19.28 -13.32 -8.96
C LEU A 280 -19.94 -12.00 -8.53
N LYS A 281 -20.40 -11.18 -9.47
CA LYS A 281 -21.13 -9.93 -9.18
C LYS A 281 -22.39 -10.18 -8.33
N LYS A 282 -23.13 -11.25 -8.63
CA LYS A 282 -24.30 -11.63 -7.85
C LYS A 282 -23.90 -12.00 -6.41
N ARG A 283 -22.85 -12.81 -6.22
CA ARG A 283 -22.34 -13.15 -4.87
C ARG A 283 -21.86 -11.91 -4.12
N ILE A 284 -21.15 -11.00 -4.80
CA ILE A 284 -20.74 -9.71 -4.23
C ILE A 284 -21.95 -8.92 -3.73
N ALA A 285 -23.01 -8.79 -4.56
CA ALA A 285 -24.21 -8.06 -4.19
C ALA A 285 -24.95 -8.71 -2.99
N GLU A 286 -25.04 -10.03 -2.96
CA GLU A 286 -25.65 -10.78 -1.86
C GLU A 286 -24.85 -10.62 -0.56
N THR A 287 -23.52 -10.72 -0.60
CA THR A 287 -22.65 -10.55 0.57
C THR A 287 -22.67 -9.11 1.06
N THR A 288 -22.58 -8.13 0.13
CA THR A 288 -22.76 -6.70 0.46
C THR A 288 -24.07 -6.45 1.20
N THR A 289 -25.17 -7.02 0.69
CA THR A 289 -26.48 -6.92 1.34
C THR A 289 -26.44 -7.47 2.76
N ARG A 290 -25.87 -8.66 2.96
CA ARG A 290 -25.82 -9.28 4.30
C ARG A 290 -25.00 -8.45 5.29
N ILE A 291 -23.82 -7.94 4.87
CA ILE A 291 -22.93 -7.14 5.72
C ILE A 291 -23.60 -5.81 6.09
N VAL A 292 -24.12 -5.07 5.11
CA VAL A 292 -24.70 -3.76 5.37
C VAL A 292 -26.02 -3.87 6.13
N ASP A 293 -26.88 -4.86 5.81
CA ASP A 293 -28.08 -5.13 6.60
C ASP A 293 -27.74 -5.46 8.06
N HIS A 294 -26.69 -6.28 8.30
CA HIS A 294 -26.24 -6.58 9.65
C HIS A 294 -25.90 -5.32 10.43
N ILE A 295 -25.13 -4.39 9.84
CA ILE A 295 -24.74 -3.12 10.48
C ILE A 295 -25.99 -2.27 10.78
N LEU A 296 -26.91 -2.15 9.82
CA LEU A 296 -28.13 -1.34 9.97
C LEU A 296 -29.10 -1.92 10.99
N ASP A 297 -29.33 -3.23 10.94
CA ASP A 297 -30.29 -3.92 11.82
C ASP A 297 -29.81 -3.96 13.29
N HIS A 298 -28.51 -3.71 13.54
CA HIS A 298 -27.93 -3.62 14.88
C HIS A 298 -27.57 -2.18 15.29
N GLY A 299 -28.22 -1.16 14.71
CA GLY A 299 -28.04 0.24 15.13
C GLY A 299 -26.64 0.79 14.86
N TYR A 300 -26.06 0.39 13.74
CA TYR A 300 -24.72 0.77 13.26
C TYR A 300 -23.59 0.17 14.10
N TYR A 301 -23.77 -1.07 14.54
CA TYR A 301 -22.72 -1.88 15.17
C TYR A 301 -22.49 -3.17 14.40
N LEU A 302 -21.25 -3.60 14.34
CA LEU A 302 -20.91 -4.96 13.94
C LEU A 302 -20.99 -5.86 15.18
N ILE A 303 -21.95 -6.79 15.19
CA ILE A 303 -22.19 -7.66 16.35
C ILE A 303 -21.53 -9.02 16.14
N ASP A 304 -20.58 -9.33 17.00
CA ASP A 304 -19.85 -10.58 17.02
C ASP A 304 -20.75 -11.80 17.33
N VAL A 305 -20.22 -13.00 17.13
CA VAL A 305 -20.89 -14.29 17.49
C VAL A 305 -21.20 -14.39 18.98
N THR A 306 -20.52 -13.63 19.81
CA THR A 306 -20.81 -13.49 21.25
C THR A 306 -22.05 -12.68 21.57
N GLY A 307 -22.68 -12.06 20.56
CA GLY A 307 -23.82 -11.14 20.73
C GLY A 307 -23.44 -9.74 21.19
N LYS A 308 -22.17 -9.39 21.22
CA LYS A 308 -21.67 -8.07 21.63
C LYS A 308 -21.11 -7.31 20.43
N PRO A 309 -21.11 -5.96 20.46
CA PRO A 309 -20.36 -5.16 19.50
C PRO A 309 -18.89 -5.52 19.52
N THR A 310 -18.28 -5.60 18.33
CA THR A 310 -16.82 -5.75 18.20
C THR A 310 -16.08 -4.52 18.73
N THR A 311 -14.78 -4.64 18.90
CA THR A 311 -13.95 -3.55 19.44
C THR A 311 -13.99 -2.31 18.54
N TRP A 312 -13.92 -2.45 17.21
CA TRP A 312 -13.75 -1.34 16.26
C TRP A 312 -14.93 -1.15 15.29
N GLY A 313 -15.79 -2.15 15.06
CA GLY A 313 -16.92 -2.07 14.14
C GLY A 313 -18.10 -1.28 14.72
N ARG A 314 -17.97 0.02 14.94
CA ARG A 314 -18.89 0.87 15.68
C ARG A 314 -19.10 2.22 15.00
N TRP A 315 -20.29 2.42 14.44
CA TRP A 315 -20.63 3.62 13.64
C TRP A 315 -21.82 4.40 14.20
N SER A 316 -22.26 4.11 15.43
CA SER A 316 -23.44 4.75 16.02
C SER A 316 -23.13 6.12 16.63
N GLN A 317 -24.12 7.02 16.69
CA GLN A 317 -23.98 8.31 17.38
C GLN A 317 -23.69 8.15 18.88
N ASP A 318 -24.19 7.09 19.52
CA ASP A 318 -23.91 6.82 20.92
C ASP A 318 -22.41 6.53 21.15
N TYR A 319 -21.83 5.77 20.24
CA TYR A 319 -20.37 5.54 20.25
C TYR A 319 -19.59 6.83 20.03
N PHE A 320 -19.99 7.66 19.08
CA PHE A 320 -19.31 8.93 18.78
C PHE A 320 -19.32 9.92 19.93
N ARG A 321 -20.41 9.94 20.72
CA ARG A 321 -20.47 10.78 21.94
C ARG A 321 -19.45 10.35 23.01
N GLN A 322 -19.16 9.06 23.09
CA GLN A 322 -18.21 8.49 24.04
C GLN A 322 -16.77 8.50 23.50
N ASN A 323 -16.59 8.44 22.20
CA ASN A 323 -15.31 8.37 21.50
C ASN A 323 -15.26 9.41 20.36
N PRO A 324 -15.23 10.72 20.66
CA PRO A 324 -15.26 11.76 19.64
C PRO A 324 -14.12 11.68 18.60
N PRO A 325 -12.88 11.26 18.96
CA PRO A 325 -11.79 11.14 17.97
C PRO A 325 -12.05 10.17 16.83
N ASP A 326 -12.86 9.13 17.04
CA ASP A 326 -13.17 8.13 16.02
C ASP A 326 -14.30 8.59 15.09
N SER A 327 -15.07 9.59 15.49
CA SER A 327 -16.28 9.98 14.80
C SER A 327 -16.08 10.45 13.34
N PRO A 328 -15.00 11.18 12.96
CA PRO A 328 -14.81 11.58 11.56
C PRO A 328 -14.59 10.39 10.62
N LEU A 329 -13.71 9.47 11.01
CA LEU A 329 -13.41 8.27 10.24
C LEU A 329 -14.65 7.39 10.11
N ASN A 330 -15.25 7.02 11.23
CA ASN A 330 -16.36 6.08 11.24
C ASN A 330 -17.62 6.67 10.56
N SER A 331 -17.81 7.99 10.60
CA SER A 331 -18.85 8.66 9.80
C SER A 331 -18.60 8.50 8.30
N LEU A 332 -17.37 8.73 7.85
CA LEU A 332 -16.96 8.58 6.46
C LEU A 332 -17.11 7.13 5.97
N GLU A 333 -16.68 6.17 6.77
CA GLU A 333 -16.81 4.74 6.49
C GLU A 333 -18.27 4.35 6.23
N LEU A 334 -19.19 4.66 7.15
CA LEU A 334 -20.59 4.30 7.01
C LEU A 334 -21.23 4.95 5.78
N LEU A 335 -20.91 6.21 5.48
CA LEU A 335 -21.37 6.90 4.28
C LEU A 335 -20.90 6.18 3.01
N SER A 336 -19.63 5.78 2.97
CA SER A 336 -19.06 5.02 1.86
C SER A 336 -19.71 3.66 1.71
N PHE A 337 -19.93 2.92 2.81
CA PHE A 337 -20.57 1.61 2.80
C PHE A 337 -21.96 1.67 2.19
N LEU A 338 -22.78 2.64 2.62
CA LEU A 338 -24.14 2.80 2.13
C LEU A 338 -24.20 3.18 0.65
N LYS A 339 -23.32 4.07 0.18
CA LYS A 339 -23.25 4.44 -1.24
C LYS A 339 -22.78 3.27 -2.09
N THR A 340 -21.77 2.54 -1.64
CA THR A 340 -21.26 1.35 -2.32
C THR A 340 -22.34 0.26 -2.39
N ALA A 341 -23.04 0.00 -1.27
CA ALA A 341 -24.14 -0.96 -1.24
C ALA A 341 -25.30 -0.56 -2.15
N ALA A 342 -25.70 0.71 -2.15
CA ALA A 342 -26.75 1.21 -3.05
C ALA A 342 -26.38 1.00 -4.51
N HIS A 343 -25.11 1.27 -4.87
CA HIS A 343 -24.60 1.08 -6.24
C HIS A 343 -24.59 -0.41 -6.64
N ILE A 344 -23.97 -1.27 -5.83
CA ILE A 344 -23.80 -2.69 -6.15
C ILE A 344 -25.15 -3.42 -6.25
N THR A 345 -26.07 -3.11 -5.34
CA THR A 345 -27.33 -3.87 -5.19
C THR A 345 -28.52 -3.22 -5.90
N GLY A 346 -28.47 -1.93 -6.20
CA GLY A 346 -29.60 -1.15 -6.68
C GLY A 346 -30.71 -0.96 -5.65
N ASN A 347 -30.51 -1.39 -4.39
CA ASN A 347 -31.53 -1.34 -3.34
C ASN A 347 -31.69 0.08 -2.78
N GLN A 348 -32.87 0.65 -2.97
CA GLN A 348 -33.23 2.00 -2.53
C GLN A 348 -33.21 2.18 -1.00
N ARG A 349 -33.25 1.10 -0.21
CA ARG A 349 -33.09 1.14 1.25
C ARG A 349 -31.77 1.82 1.61
N TYR A 350 -30.67 1.43 0.94
CA TYR A 350 -29.34 1.97 1.25
C TYR A 350 -29.19 3.44 0.84
N GLU A 351 -29.75 3.84 -0.29
CA GLU A 351 -29.76 5.25 -0.69
C GLU A 351 -30.62 6.12 0.26
N LYS A 352 -31.77 5.60 0.72
CA LYS A 352 -32.57 6.28 1.72
C LYS A 352 -31.85 6.42 3.05
N GLU A 353 -31.21 5.32 3.49
CA GLU A 353 -30.45 5.32 4.75
C GLU A 353 -29.20 6.19 4.66
N TYR A 354 -28.50 6.19 3.52
CA TYR A 354 -27.41 7.11 3.27
C TYR A 354 -27.81 8.58 3.47
N ARG A 355 -28.97 9.00 2.94
CA ARG A 355 -29.46 10.37 3.12
C ARG A 355 -29.79 10.67 4.58
N ASN A 356 -30.41 9.74 5.28
CA ASN A 356 -30.65 9.84 6.71
C ASN A 356 -29.36 10.02 7.49
N VAL A 357 -28.39 9.15 7.29
CA VAL A 357 -27.09 9.19 7.96
C VAL A 357 -26.33 10.47 7.61
N ALA A 358 -26.26 10.84 6.32
CA ALA A 358 -25.49 12.00 5.85
C ALA A 358 -26.03 13.31 6.41
N ILE A 359 -27.36 13.51 6.38
CA ILE A 359 -28.00 14.80 6.64
C ILE A 359 -28.65 14.83 8.03
N GLU A 360 -29.59 13.92 8.32
CA GLU A 360 -30.38 13.97 9.58
C GLU A 360 -29.49 13.61 10.78
N LEU A 361 -28.61 12.61 10.65
CA LEU A 361 -27.64 12.28 11.70
C LEU A 361 -26.36 13.12 11.61
N GLY A 362 -26.16 13.92 10.55
CA GLY A 362 -25.09 14.87 10.41
C GLY A 362 -23.70 14.26 10.10
N TYR A 363 -23.61 13.01 9.67
CA TYR A 363 -22.35 12.32 9.46
C TYR A 363 -21.49 12.97 8.35
N ALA A 364 -22.13 13.53 7.32
CA ALA A 364 -21.39 14.28 6.29
C ALA A 364 -20.64 15.50 6.91
N GLN A 365 -21.26 16.19 7.87
CA GLN A 365 -20.63 17.30 8.59
C GLN A 365 -19.58 16.80 9.60
N ILE A 366 -19.80 15.66 10.27
CA ILE A 366 -18.84 15.09 11.21
C ILE A 366 -17.55 14.69 10.49
N ALA A 367 -17.66 14.08 9.31
CA ALA A 367 -16.51 13.68 8.51
C ALA A 367 -15.58 14.85 8.13
N THR A 368 -16.08 16.11 8.06
CA THR A 368 -15.27 17.29 7.78
C THR A 368 -14.45 17.78 8.99
N ARG A 369 -14.69 17.23 10.17
CA ARG A 369 -14.08 17.71 11.43
C ARG A 369 -12.82 16.96 11.85
N TYR A 370 -12.20 16.25 10.93
CA TYR A 370 -11.04 15.41 11.24
C TYR A 370 -9.93 16.15 12.00
N LEU A 371 -9.50 17.31 11.49
CA LEU A 371 -8.43 18.11 12.09
C LEU A 371 -8.84 18.78 13.43
N ASP A 372 -10.14 19.01 13.62
CA ASP A 372 -10.64 19.64 14.87
C ASP A 372 -10.61 18.68 16.05
N ILE A 373 -10.60 17.37 15.80
CA ILE A 373 -10.82 16.34 16.82
C ILE A 373 -9.58 15.51 17.07
N ARG A 374 -8.76 15.26 16.03
CA ARG A 374 -7.54 14.46 16.15
C ARG A 374 -6.32 15.32 16.39
N GLY A 375 -5.54 14.95 17.43
CA GLY A 375 -4.29 15.63 17.78
C GLY A 375 -3.05 15.07 17.08
N GLU A 376 -3.09 13.82 16.60
CA GLU A 376 -1.95 13.16 15.94
C GLU A 376 -2.41 12.32 14.74
N ILE A 377 -1.49 12.03 13.82
CA ILE A 377 -1.73 11.18 12.66
C ILE A 377 -1.76 9.70 13.12
N ASN A 378 -2.85 9.00 12.79
CA ASN A 378 -2.93 7.55 12.83
C ASN A 378 -2.93 7.01 11.41
N TYR A 379 -1.82 6.51 10.94
CA TYR A 379 -1.65 6.07 9.54
C TYR A 379 -2.59 4.94 9.13
N SER A 380 -3.02 4.07 10.07
CA SER A 380 -4.08 3.09 9.79
C SER A 380 -5.41 3.77 9.47
N ASP A 381 -5.78 4.82 10.22
CA ASP A 381 -7.01 5.55 9.97
C ASP A 381 -6.96 6.34 8.67
N GLU A 382 -5.78 6.87 8.29
CA GLU A 382 -5.57 7.53 7.01
C GLU A 382 -5.81 6.55 5.84
N GLU A 383 -5.31 5.32 5.95
CA GLU A 383 -5.58 4.27 4.97
C GLU A 383 -7.06 3.99 4.83
N LEU A 384 -7.76 3.74 5.93
CA LEU A 384 -9.19 3.45 5.93
C LEU A 384 -10.01 4.61 5.35
N ALA A 385 -9.67 5.85 5.75
CA ALA A 385 -10.32 7.04 5.22
C ALA A 385 -10.14 7.16 3.71
N MET A 386 -8.93 6.97 3.19
CA MET A 386 -8.66 7.09 1.76
C MET A 386 -9.39 6.02 0.96
N LEU A 387 -9.42 4.76 1.43
CA LEU A 387 -10.20 3.70 0.78
C LEU A 387 -11.71 3.99 0.80
N ALA A 388 -12.24 4.52 1.92
CA ALA A 388 -13.63 4.93 2.04
C ALA A 388 -13.97 6.11 1.10
N PHE A 389 -13.10 7.12 1.00
CA PHE A 389 -13.25 8.22 0.04
C PHE A 389 -13.34 7.71 -1.40
N TYR A 390 -12.50 6.74 -1.77
CA TYR A 390 -12.53 6.20 -3.13
C TYR A 390 -13.92 5.65 -3.49
N GLY A 391 -14.54 4.85 -2.62
CA GLY A 391 -15.90 4.34 -2.81
C GLY A 391 -16.93 5.47 -2.85
N LEU A 392 -16.84 6.41 -1.92
CA LEU A 392 -17.80 7.52 -1.81
C LEU A 392 -17.80 8.40 -3.08
N PHE A 393 -16.62 8.84 -3.55
CA PHE A 393 -16.52 9.68 -4.74
C PHE A 393 -16.89 8.96 -6.05
N ARG A 394 -16.78 7.65 -6.12
CA ARG A 394 -17.24 6.90 -7.29
C ARG A 394 -18.77 6.93 -7.42
N TYR A 395 -19.50 6.88 -6.31
CA TYR A 395 -20.93 6.60 -6.30
C TYR A 395 -21.80 7.77 -5.85
N GLU A 396 -21.26 8.76 -5.14
CA GLU A 396 -21.98 10.01 -4.90
C GLU A 396 -22.03 10.87 -6.17
N LYS A 397 -23.25 11.33 -6.51
CA LYS A 397 -23.49 12.16 -7.72
C LYS A 397 -24.08 13.53 -7.41
N ASP A 398 -24.38 13.80 -6.16
CA ASP A 398 -24.91 15.09 -5.73
C ASP A 398 -23.74 16.07 -5.53
N GLU A 399 -23.57 16.97 -6.48
CA GLU A 399 -22.50 17.98 -6.47
C GLU A 399 -22.60 18.95 -5.29
N ASP A 400 -23.77 19.20 -4.74
CA ASP A 400 -23.90 20.04 -3.54
C ASP A 400 -23.28 19.34 -2.33
N ARG A 401 -23.57 18.06 -2.10
CA ARG A 401 -22.95 17.27 -1.03
C ARG A 401 -21.46 17.11 -1.25
N LEU A 402 -21.03 16.81 -2.48
CA LEU A 402 -19.60 16.71 -2.81
C LEU A 402 -18.86 18.01 -2.45
N ASN A 403 -19.39 19.17 -2.84
CA ASN A 403 -18.74 20.46 -2.60
C ASN A 403 -18.83 20.94 -1.15
N ARG A 404 -19.95 20.67 -0.45
CA ARG A 404 -20.15 21.17 0.92
C ARG A 404 -19.45 20.32 1.97
N PHE A 405 -19.32 19.02 1.76
CA PHE A 405 -18.87 18.10 2.78
C PHE A 405 -17.66 17.26 2.34
N TYR A 406 -17.77 16.53 1.23
CA TYR A 406 -16.80 15.45 0.96
C TYR A 406 -15.48 15.94 0.40
N ARG A 407 -15.45 16.94 -0.48
CA ARG A 407 -14.20 17.57 -0.91
C ARG A 407 -13.50 18.30 0.24
N PRO A 408 -14.18 19.12 1.05
CA PRO A 408 -13.56 19.68 2.25
C PRO A 408 -13.04 18.64 3.25
N ALA A 409 -13.77 17.51 3.43
CA ALA A 409 -13.28 16.41 4.26
C ALA A 409 -12.01 15.78 3.65
N LEU A 410 -12.03 15.46 2.36
CA LEU A 410 -10.88 14.90 1.65
C LEU A 410 -9.67 15.85 1.72
N ASP A 411 -9.87 17.17 1.56
CA ASP A 411 -8.81 18.17 1.66
C ASP A 411 -8.21 18.22 3.08
N ALA A 412 -9.05 18.08 4.12
CA ALA A 412 -8.60 18.04 5.50
C ALA A 412 -7.72 16.80 5.78
N TRP A 413 -8.11 15.63 5.28
CA TRP A 413 -7.31 14.42 5.38
C TRP A 413 -6.02 14.54 4.56
N TRP A 414 -6.13 15.02 3.31
CA TRP A 414 -5.00 15.21 2.41
C TRP A 414 -3.91 16.12 2.98
N ALA A 415 -4.28 17.19 3.67
CA ALA A 415 -3.33 18.13 4.26
C ALA A 415 -2.32 17.45 5.19
N ASN A 416 -2.70 16.36 5.87
CA ASN A 416 -1.80 15.60 6.74
C ASN A 416 -0.87 14.67 5.96
N ILE A 417 -1.40 14.00 4.95
CA ILE A 417 -0.70 12.88 4.29
C ILE A 417 0.02 13.27 3.00
N VAL A 418 -0.16 14.50 2.50
CA VAL A 418 0.51 14.97 1.26
C VAL A 418 2.03 14.82 1.31
N ARG A 419 2.64 14.97 2.50
CA ARG A 419 4.08 14.84 2.75
C ARG A 419 4.61 13.42 2.59
N GLU A 420 3.75 12.42 2.64
CA GLU A 420 4.13 11.00 2.53
C GLU A 420 4.49 10.60 1.11
N HIS A 421 4.14 11.41 0.12
CA HIS A 421 4.32 11.12 -1.29
C HIS A 421 3.77 9.74 -1.69
N SER A 422 2.72 9.27 -1.00
CA SER A 422 2.09 7.98 -1.28
C SER A 422 1.42 7.99 -2.65
N PRO A 423 1.81 7.11 -3.57
CA PRO A 423 1.18 7.02 -4.89
C PRO A 423 -0.31 6.63 -4.79
N LEU A 424 -0.67 5.82 -3.78
CA LEU A 424 -2.05 5.40 -3.57
C LEU A 424 -2.93 6.58 -3.14
N TRP A 425 -2.48 7.36 -2.16
CA TRP A 425 -3.21 8.54 -1.70
C TRP A 425 -3.34 9.58 -2.80
N MET A 426 -2.29 9.80 -3.59
CA MET A 426 -2.34 10.71 -4.73
C MET A 426 -3.38 10.29 -5.77
N CYS A 427 -3.48 9.00 -6.10
CA CYS A 427 -4.49 8.49 -7.01
C CYS A 427 -5.91 8.70 -6.47
N ILE A 428 -6.14 8.38 -5.21
CA ILE A 428 -7.46 8.51 -4.58
C ILE A 428 -7.85 9.99 -4.47
N TYR A 429 -6.95 10.84 -4.00
CA TYR A 429 -7.20 12.28 -3.92
C TYR A 429 -7.55 12.88 -5.29
N ALA A 430 -6.80 12.52 -6.35
CA ALA A 430 -7.06 13.01 -7.71
C ALA A 430 -8.41 12.55 -8.28
N THR A 431 -8.94 11.40 -7.82
CA THR A 431 -10.28 10.95 -8.23
C THR A 431 -11.39 11.70 -7.50
N GLY A 432 -11.17 12.09 -6.25
CA GLY A 432 -12.11 12.87 -5.44
C GLY A 432 -12.09 14.37 -5.75
N GLU A 433 -10.91 14.91 -6.02
CA GLU A 433 -10.71 16.33 -6.38
C GLU A 433 -10.03 16.47 -7.75
N PRO A 434 -10.78 16.29 -8.85
CA PRO A 434 -10.21 16.31 -10.20
C PRO A 434 -9.67 17.69 -10.63
N ARG A 435 -9.93 18.76 -9.86
CA ARG A 435 -9.39 20.10 -10.11
C ARG A 435 -8.04 20.32 -9.44
N ALA A 436 -7.58 19.40 -8.59
CA ALA A 436 -6.29 19.49 -7.94
C ALA A 436 -5.14 19.41 -8.95
N LYS A 437 -4.18 20.31 -8.80
CA LYS A 437 -2.96 20.31 -9.62
C LYS A 437 -1.91 19.38 -8.98
N LEU A 438 -2.03 18.09 -9.20
CA LEU A 438 -1.06 17.09 -8.73
C LEU A 438 -0.04 16.76 -9.82
N ASN A 439 1.22 16.68 -9.41
CA ASN A 439 2.29 16.18 -10.27
C ASN A 439 2.56 14.70 -9.91
N PHE A 440 2.15 13.79 -10.79
CA PHE A 440 2.34 12.35 -10.62
C PHE A 440 3.80 11.87 -10.81
N ASP A 441 4.74 12.75 -11.17
CA ASP A 441 6.17 12.43 -11.12
C ASP A 441 6.61 11.98 -9.72
N THR A 442 6.07 12.59 -8.66
CA THR A 442 6.31 12.19 -7.28
C THR A 442 5.82 10.75 -7.01
N ALA A 443 4.62 10.41 -7.46
CA ALA A 443 4.09 9.05 -7.34
C ALA A 443 4.95 8.03 -8.10
N ALA A 444 5.33 8.35 -9.34
CA ALA A 444 6.20 7.49 -10.15
C ALA A 444 7.56 7.27 -9.47
N ARG A 445 8.17 8.32 -8.92
CA ARG A 445 9.44 8.23 -8.18
C ARG A 445 9.32 7.33 -6.96
N THR A 446 8.27 7.48 -6.17
CA THR A 446 8.03 6.61 -5.01
C THR A 446 7.95 5.14 -5.46
N LEU A 447 7.21 4.84 -6.53
CA LEU A 447 7.11 3.47 -7.07
C LEU A 447 8.46 2.96 -7.59
N TYR A 448 9.25 3.78 -8.30
CA TYR A 448 10.59 3.38 -8.74
C TYR A 448 11.52 3.08 -7.56
N ARG A 449 11.43 3.87 -6.48
CA ARG A 449 12.27 3.74 -5.29
C ARG A 449 11.77 2.67 -4.30
N MET A 450 10.57 2.10 -4.45
CA MET A 450 10.19 0.92 -3.67
C MET A 450 11.13 -0.26 -4.01
N PRO A 451 11.78 -0.91 -3.02
CA PRO A 451 12.73 -1.96 -3.30
C PRO A 451 12.05 -3.19 -3.90
N ILE A 452 12.73 -3.87 -4.82
CA ILE A 452 12.29 -5.18 -5.31
C ILE A 452 12.54 -6.30 -4.28
N ASP A 453 13.48 -6.09 -3.36
CA ASP A 453 13.67 -6.94 -2.19
C ASP A 453 12.80 -6.41 -1.05
N THR A 454 11.74 -7.15 -0.72
CA THR A 454 10.79 -6.82 0.33
C THR A 454 10.97 -7.67 1.59
N ILE A 455 12.12 -8.34 1.72
CA ILE A 455 12.50 -8.92 3.02
C ILE A 455 12.68 -7.78 4.02
N ASP A 456 12.12 -7.94 5.19
CA ASP A 456 12.12 -6.90 6.22
C ASP A 456 13.45 -6.88 6.99
N TRP A 457 14.48 -6.41 6.28
CA TRP A 457 15.81 -6.20 6.82
C TRP A 457 15.83 -5.05 7.81
N THR A 458 16.63 -5.18 8.86
CA THR A 458 16.89 -4.06 9.78
C THR A 458 17.60 -2.94 9.04
N VAL A 459 17.02 -1.75 9.14
CA VAL A 459 17.54 -0.50 8.59
C VAL A 459 17.79 0.47 9.73
N LYS A 460 18.93 1.17 9.69
CA LYS A 460 19.35 2.18 10.67
C LYS A 460 19.81 3.43 9.96
N ASN A 461 19.05 4.52 10.10
CA ASN A 461 19.35 5.81 9.47
C ASN A 461 19.53 6.94 10.50
N SER A 462 19.27 6.70 11.80
CA SER A 462 19.36 7.75 12.83
C SER A 462 20.78 8.30 13.06
N HIS A 463 21.82 7.64 12.53
CA HIS A 463 23.19 8.13 12.54
C HIS A 463 23.51 9.09 11.38
N ARG A 464 22.64 9.20 10.37
CA ARG A 464 22.92 9.98 9.14
C ARG A 464 22.92 11.46 9.42
N GLN A 465 23.93 12.15 8.85
CA GLN A 465 24.13 13.60 8.99
C GLN A 465 23.32 14.41 7.96
N ASP A 466 22.88 13.77 6.88
CA ASP A 466 22.04 14.37 5.84
C ASP A 466 20.54 14.33 6.17
N VAL A 467 20.14 13.67 7.26
CA VAL A 467 18.76 13.55 7.71
C VAL A 467 18.47 14.56 8.81
N VAL A 468 17.51 15.44 8.54
CA VAL A 468 16.99 16.35 9.56
C VAL A 468 15.85 15.66 10.30
N PHE A 469 16.00 15.50 11.60
CA PHE A 469 15.00 14.85 12.45
C PHE A 469 13.97 15.84 12.96
N ASP A 470 12.76 15.33 13.19
CA ASP A 470 11.75 16.05 13.96
C ASP A 470 12.13 16.09 15.45
N GLN A 471 11.60 17.07 16.17
CA GLN A 471 11.77 17.14 17.62
C GLN A 471 10.83 16.18 18.34
N GLU A 472 9.69 15.88 17.72
CA GLU A 472 8.66 14.99 18.23
C GLU A 472 8.87 13.56 17.72
N VAL A 473 8.51 12.59 18.53
CA VAL A 473 8.41 11.17 18.16
C VAL A 473 6.98 10.86 17.74
N ASP A 474 6.77 9.75 17.04
CA ASP A 474 5.42 9.29 16.74
C ASP A 474 4.74 8.64 17.97
N ARG A 475 3.48 8.23 17.82
CA ARG A 475 2.68 7.58 18.88
C ARG A 475 3.29 6.28 19.45
N PHE A 476 4.29 5.72 18.78
CA PHE A 476 5.03 4.53 19.20
C PHE A 476 6.45 4.87 19.68
N GLU A 477 6.71 6.16 19.94
CA GLU A 477 8.02 6.68 20.39
C GLU A 477 9.14 6.52 19.35
N HIS A 478 8.81 6.34 18.07
CA HIS A 478 9.81 6.27 17.02
C HIS A 478 10.30 7.66 16.61
N ARG A 479 11.61 7.76 16.39
CA ARG A 479 12.25 8.96 15.86
C ARG A 479 11.88 9.13 14.38
N GLN A 480 11.51 10.34 13.99
CA GLN A 480 11.00 10.66 12.65
C GLN A 480 11.93 11.64 11.93
N ALA A 481 12.08 11.46 10.60
CA ALA A 481 12.66 12.48 9.73
C ALA A 481 11.63 13.58 9.42
N LYS A 482 12.09 14.84 9.28
CA LYS A 482 11.23 15.95 8.81
C LYS A 482 10.81 15.80 7.36
N THR A 483 11.63 15.16 6.55
CA THR A 483 11.38 14.91 5.12
C THR A 483 11.46 13.43 4.84
N LEU A 484 10.60 12.96 3.95
CA LEU A 484 10.57 11.57 3.54
C LEU A 484 11.91 11.16 2.90
N LEU A 485 12.50 10.08 3.39
CA LEU A 485 13.61 9.41 2.72
C LEU A 485 13.10 8.55 1.56
N PRO A 486 13.96 8.24 0.57
CA PRO A 486 13.61 7.28 -0.47
C PRO A 486 13.21 5.92 0.10
N ARG A 487 12.18 5.29 -0.49
CA ARG A 487 11.61 4.04 0.03
C ARG A 487 12.60 2.88 0.11
N ASP A 488 13.59 2.84 -0.78
CA ASP A 488 14.66 1.83 -0.77
C ASP A 488 15.74 2.05 0.30
N GLU A 489 15.68 3.18 1.00
CA GLU A 489 16.55 3.52 2.13
C GLU A 489 15.83 3.37 3.48
N LEU A 490 14.55 2.98 3.48
CA LEU A 490 13.69 2.84 4.66
C LEU A 490 13.38 1.36 4.96
N PRO A 491 12.91 1.05 6.20
CA PRO A 491 12.30 -0.24 6.48
C PRO A 491 11.15 -0.55 5.51
N VAL A 492 10.88 -1.83 5.29
CA VAL A 492 9.70 -2.24 4.53
C VAL A 492 8.45 -1.87 5.32
N ALA A 493 7.50 -1.23 4.65
CA ALA A 493 6.28 -0.79 5.28
C ALA A 493 5.13 -0.71 4.27
N LYS A 494 3.93 -1.08 4.73
CA LYS A 494 2.66 -0.85 4.01
C LYS A 494 2.20 0.59 4.17
N TRP A 495 1.12 0.99 3.50
CA TRP A 495 0.63 2.37 3.52
C TRP A 495 0.02 2.80 4.86
N ASN A 496 -0.30 1.87 5.74
CA ASN A 496 -0.79 2.13 7.10
C ASN A 496 0.31 2.39 8.13
N SER A 497 1.57 2.52 7.70
CA SER A 497 2.72 2.74 8.58
C SER A 497 3.25 4.15 8.43
N ASN A 498 3.85 4.70 9.50
CA ASN A 498 4.50 6.01 9.47
C ASN A 498 5.73 5.97 8.54
N PRO A 499 5.71 6.63 7.37
CA PRO A 499 6.80 6.58 6.41
C PRO A 499 8.01 7.44 6.81
N PHE A 500 7.91 8.24 7.87
CA PHE A 500 8.98 9.10 8.37
C PHE A 500 9.84 8.40 9.43
N VAL A 501 9.46 7.22 9.87
CA VAL A 501 10.29 6.39 10.75
C VAL A 501 11.52 5.92 9.98
N VAL A 502 12.70 6.19 10.54
CA VAL A 502 13.97 6.00 9.84
C VAL A 502 14.69 4.71 10.21
N ASP A 503 14.38 4.14 11.35
CA ASP A 503 14.95 2.90 11.87
C ASP A 503 13.84 1.85 12.02
N GLY A 504 14.15 0.59 11.77
CA GLY A 504 13.17 -0.50 11.91
C GLY A 504 13.60 -1.77 11.20
N GLY A 505 12.65 -2.67 11.00
CA GLY A 505 12.85 -3.98 10.43
C GLY A 505 12.98 -5.09 11.47
N ASN A 506 13.05 -6.35 11.03
CA ASN A 506 13.06 -7.52 11.90
C ASN A 506 14.17 -8.54 11.56
N ASP A 507 15.31 -8.04 11.10
CA ASP A 507 16.50 -8.84 10.77
C ASP A 507 16.27 -9.89 9.67
N GLY A 508 15.36 -9.60 8.73
CA GLY A 508 15.08 -10.49 7.62
C GLY A 508 14.22 -11.70 7.97
N ARG A 509 13.45 -11.63 9.06
CA ARG A 509 12.59 -12.74 9.53
C ARG A 509 11.20 -12.74 8.93
N SER A 510 10.87 -11.78 8.10
CA SER A 510 9.65 -11.74 7.31
C SER A 510 9.88 -11.15 5.92
N GLU A 511 8.94 -11.41 5.01
CA GLU A 511 8.89 -10.84 3.67
C GLU A 511 7.51 -10.20 3.47
N ASP A 512 7.48 -8.99 2.90
CA ASP A 512 6.26 -8.33 2.46
C ASP A 512 5.85 -8.81 1.06
N ASP A 513 4.56 -8.86 0.81
CA ASP A 513 3.98 -9.40 -0.43
C ASP A 513 4.20 -8.48 -1.66
N GLY A 514 4.32 -7.19 -1.46
CA GLY A 514 4.46 -6.19 -2.52
C GLY A 514 3.12 -5.65 -3.06
N ALA A 515 1.98 -5.99 -2.46
CA ALA A 515 0.68 -5.44 -2.85
C ALA A 515 0.63 -3.91 -2.70
N ALA A 516 1.40 -3.36 -1.75
CA ALA A 516 1.58 -1.92 -1.58
C ALA A 516 2.17 -1.22 -2.83
N PHE A 517 2.89 -1.92 -3.70
CA PHE A 517 3.31 -1.43 -5.00
C PHE A 517 2.21 -1.63 -6.07
N LEU A 518 1.58 -2.80 -6.09
CA LEU A 518 0.69 -3.22 -7.18
C LEU A 518 -0.57 -2.34 -7.25
N LEU A 519 -1.21 -2.06 -6.12
CA LEU A 519 -2.45 -1.29 -6.11
C LEU A 519 -2.29 0.14 -6.66
N PRO A 520 -1.38 0.98 -6.15
CA PRO A 520 -1.23 2.33 -6.69
C PRO A 520 -0.74 2.36 -8.14
N TYR A 521 0.10 1.40 -8.55
CA TYR A 521 0.53 1.31 -9.95
C TYR A 521 -0.65 1.06 -10.88
N TRP A 522 -1.42 0.00 -10.65
CA TRP A 522 -2.53 -0.36 -11.52
C TRP A 522 -3.71 0.59 -11.44
N MET A 523 -3.98 1.17 -10.25
CA MET A 523 -4.96 2.25 -10.10
C MET A 523 -4.53 3.49 -10.90
N GLY A 524 -3.27 3.89 -10.81
CA GLY A 524 -2.71 5.02 -11.56
C GLY A 524 -2.77 4.81 -13.08
N ARG A 525 -2.52 3.57 -13.54
CA ARG A 525 -2.68 3.18 -14.95
C ARG A 525 -4.14 3.24 -15.40
N TYR A 526 -5.04 2.73 -14.60
CA TYR A 526 -6.48 2.72 -14.89
C TYR A 526 -7.05 4.13 -15.00
N HIS A 527 -6.72 5.01 -14.08
CA HIS A 527 -7.16 6.40 -14.10
C HIS A 527 -6.34 7.29 -15.05
N LYS A 528 -5.35 6.73 -15.75
CA LYS A 528 -4.46 7.44 -16.69
C LYS A 528 -3.62 8.54 -16.05
N PHE A 529 -3.32 8.42 -14.77
CA PHE A 529 -2.36 9.27 -14.07
C PHE A 529 -0.92 8.85 -14.36
N LEU A 530 -0.71 7.55 -14.57
CA LEU A 530 0.55 6.95 -14.98
C LEU A 530 0.41 6.46 -16.42
N LEU A 531 1.24 6.96 -17.33
CA LEU A 531 1.20 6.65 -18.76
C LEU A 531 2.44 5.86 -19.19
N GLY A 532 2.27 4.86 -20.06
CA GLY A 532 3.34 3.97 -20.50
C GLY A 532 3.44 2.73 -19.60
N LYS A 533 4.54 1.99 -19.73
CA LYS A 533 4.80 0.72 -19.02
C LYS A 533 5.81 0.90 -17.90
#